data_e7de8eb4de354ffa409a1a3746ebded6
#
_entry.id   e7de8eb4de354ffa409a1a3746ebded6
#
_cell.length_a   1.000
_cell.length_b   1.000
_cell.length_c   1.000
_cell.angle_alpha   90.00
_cell.angle_beta   90.00
_cell.angle_gamma   90.00
#
_symmetry.space_group_name_H-M   'P 1'
#
loop_
_entity.id
_entity.type
_entity.pdbx_description
1 polymer ?
#
loop_
_entity_poly.entity_id
_entity_poly.type
_entity_poly.pdbx_seq_one_letter_code
_entity_poly.pdbx_strand_id
1 'polypeptide(L)'
;LNRGDFYEFQTDKDFVLTSNEPVLVAQTLPSSKEIAGPPTCLDSSECAEGYSCSFVSPECMLDTPYCTTNSDCPGSHSCSCGDLGFCTCAPIGDPALILTAPVEQFRNTYVFLTPINYLDDYVNVIAPKGATVKLDNEPISDVAFKDVGDGTYSVARLKVDDGVHRIEATEPVGVIAYGYDDDVSYGYPAGLS
;
A
#
# COMPACT_ATOMS: atom_id res chain seq x y z
N LEU A 1 2.04 21.79 16.57
CA LEU A 1 3.05 22.15 15.58
C LEU A 1 2.98 23.64 15.30
N ASN A 2 4.12 24.32 15.21
CA ASN A 2 4.23 25.69 14.72
C ASN A 2 4.53 25.67 13.22
N ARG A 3 4.49 26.85 12.58
CA ARG A 3 4.85 26.96 11.16
C ARG A 3 6.29 26.49 10.93
N GLY A 4 6.45 25.47 10.08
CA GLY A 4 7.75 24.86 9.75
C GLY A 4 8.13 23.67 10.62
N ASP A 5 7.36 23.34 11.65
CA ASP A 5 7.54 22.12 12.41
C ASP A 5 6.97 20.91 11.60
N PHE A 6 7.55 19.75 11.83
CA PHE A 6 7.02 18.48 11.34
C PHE A 6 6.99 17.44 12.46
N TYR A 7 6.15 16.44 12.29
CA TYR A 7 6.06 15.27 13.15
C TYR A 7 6.02 14.03 12.28
N GLU A 8 6.86 13.07 12.58
CA GLU A 8 6.98 11.80 11.86
C GLU A 8 6.73 10.64 12.83
N PHE A 9 6.01 9.63 12.38
CA PHE A 9 5.78 8.39 13.12
C PHE A 9 5.57 7.24 12.14
N GLN A 10 5.83 6.02 12.60
CA GLN A 10 5.54 4.79 11.90
C GLN A 10 4.34 4.09 12.55
N THR A 11 3.49 3.49 11.74
CA THR A 11 2.34 2.70 12.20
C THR A 11 1.94 1.66 11.15
N ASP A 12 1.52 0.51 11.62
CA ASP A 12 0.88 -0.56 10.86
C ASP A 12 -0.65 -0.47 10.86
N LYS A 13 -1.20 0.59 11.49
CA LYS A 13 -2.64 0.77 11.68
C LYS A 13 -3.16 1.96 10.89
N ASP A 14 -4.37 1.80 10.39
CA ASP A 14 -5.13 2.93 9.87
C ASP A 14 -5.47 3.91 10.99
N PHE A 15 -5.37 5.19 10.71
CA PHE A 15 -5.65 6.25 11.68
C PHE A 15 -6.37 7.43 11.04
N VAL A 16 -7.03 8.22 11.89
CA VAL A 16 -7.62 9.52 11.54
C VAL A 16 -6.75 10.61 12.13
N LEU A 17 -6.38 11.59 11.31
CA LEU A 17 -5.68 12.79 11.75
C LEU A 17 -6.62 13.99 11.68
N THR A 18 -6.72 14.71 12.78
CA THR A 18 -7.48 15.96 12.87
C THR A 18 -6.57 17.11 13.29
N SER A 19 -6.79 18.29 12.74
CA SER A 19 -6.03 19.49 13.06
C SER A 19 -6.96 20.70 13.12
N ASN A 20 -6.68 21.65 14.01
CA ASN A 20 -7.39 22.93 14.10
C ASN A 20 -6.85 23.97 13.11
N GLU A 21 -5.72 23.72 12.48
CA GLU A 21 -5.08 24.56 11.48
C GLU A 21 -4.67 23.70 10.27
N PRO A 22 -4.53 24.28 9.07
CA PRO A 22 -4.11 23.54 7.89
C PRO A 22 -2.76 22.85 8.09
N VAL A 23 -2.70 21.56 7.82
CA VAL A 23 -1.48 20.75 7.83
C VAL A 23 -1.34 19.98 6.51
N LEU A 24 -0.10 19.75 6.10
CA LEU A 24 0.20 18.86 5.00
C LEU A 24 0.48 17.46 5.57
N VAL A 25 -0.22 16.47 5.06
CA VAL A 25 0.00 15.08 5.42
C VAL A 25 0.63 14.35 4.25
N ALA A 26 1.77 13.68 4.52
CA ALA A 26 2.43 12.83 3.57
C ALA A 26 2.61 11.45 4.17
N GLN A 27 2.46 10.43 3.34
CA GLN A 27 2.69 9.03 3.66
C GLN A 27 3.81 8.51 2.77
N THR A 28 4.73 7.74 3.35
CA THR A 28 5.72 6.98 2.58
C THR A 28 5.28 5.52 2.49
N LEU A 29 5.39 4.93 1.32
CA LEU A 29 5.37 3.48 1.17
C LEU A 29 6.68 2.91 1.74
N PRO A 30 6.65 1.72 2.38
CA PRO A 30 7.88 1.09 2.87
C PRO A 30 8.78 0.65 1.70
N SER A 31 10.07 0.57 1.94
CA SER A 31 11.01 -0.03 0.99
C SER A 31 10.94 -1.56 1.06
N SER A 32 11.42 -2.22 0.01
CA SER A 32 11.58 -3.67 -0.03
C SER A 32 12.36 -4.22 1.18
N LYS A 33 13.33 -3.47 1.67
CA LYS A 33 14.16 -3.85 2.84
C LYS A 33 13.40 -3.84 4.17
N GLU A 34 12.30 -3.12 4.27
CA GLU A 34 11.49 -3.02 5.50
C GLU A 34 10.41 -4.13 5.58
N ILE A 35 10.15 -4.82 4.47
CA ILE A 35 9.11 -5.85 4.38
C ILE A 35 9.49 -7.11 5.17
N ALA A 36 10.78 -7.45 5.23
CA ALA A 36 11.26 -8.65 5.90
C ALA A 36 11.10 -8.64 7.44
N GLY A 37 10.86 -7.49 8.04
CA GLY A 37 10.82 -7.31 9.49
C GLY A 37 12.10 -6.69 10.05
N PRO A 38 12.38 -6.80 11.35
CA PRO A 38 13.56 -6.23 11.97
C PRO A 38 14.85 -6.83 11.39
N PRO A 39 15.97 -6.06 11.36
CA PRO A 39 17.25 -6.54 10.84
C PRO A 39 17.85 -7.70 11.65
N THR A 40 17.39 -7.89 12.89
CA THR A 40 17.79 -9.01 13.76
C THR A 40 16.57 -9.58 14.45
N CYS A 41 16.51 -10.90 14.57
CA CYS A 41 15.41 -11.62 15.20
C CYS A 41 15.94 -12.64 16.22
N LEU A 42 15.12 -12.98 17.22
CA LEU A 42 15.36 -14.05 18.19
C LEU A 42 14.55 -15.29 17.84
N ASP A 43 13.36 -15.10 17.28
CA ASP A 43 12.51 -16.18 16.78
C ASP A 43 11.67 -15.69 15.59
N SER A 44 11.03 -16.64 14.87
CA SER A 44 10.29 -16.34 13.65
C SER A 44 9.02 -15.51 13.86
N SER A 45 8.53 -15.35 15.09
CA SER A 45 7.36 -14.50 15.38
C SER A 45 7.66 -13.01 15.25
N GLU A 46 8.94 -12.64 15.24
CA GLU A 46 9.40 -11.27 15.02
C GLU A 46 9.53 -10.92 13.55
N CYS A 47 9.48 -11.92 12.65
CA CYS A 47 9.60 -11.74 11.22
C CYS A 47 8.22 -11.51 10.57
N ALA A 48 8.22 -10.85 9.41
CA ALA A 48 7.01 -10.69 8.61
C ALA A 48 6.49 -12.07 8.11
N GLU A 49 5.23 -12.11 7.68
CA GLU A 49 4.65 -13.32 7.10
C GLU A 49 5.46 -13.80 5.88
N GLY A 50 5.80 -15.08 5.86
CA GLY A 50 6.65 -15.69 4.83
C GLY A 50 8.15 -15.62 5.11
N TYR A 51 8.55 -15.11 6.28
CA TYR A 51 9.94 -15.07 6.73
C TYR A 51 10.12 -15.83 8.04
N SER A 52 11.27 -16.47 8.20
CA SER A 52 11.70 -17.15 9.44
C SER A 52 13.02 -16.61 9.92
N CYS A 53 13.22 -16.62 11.24
CA CYS A 53 14.48 -16.27 11.85
C CYS A 53 15.53 -17.35 11.55
N SER A 54 16.65 -16.95 10.96
CA SER A 54 17.73 -17.87 10.62
C SER A 54 18.49 -18.33 11.88
N PHE A 55 18.80 -19.62 11.95
CA PHE A 55 19.64 -20.17 13.04
C PHE A 55 21.13 -19.86 12.87
N VAL A 56 21.54 -19.42 11.69
CA VAL A 56 22.97 -19.16 11.36
C VAL A 56 23.33 -17.69 11.54
N SER A 57 22.42 -16.81 11.15
CA SER A 57 22.49 -15.36 11.41
C SER A 57 21.15 -14.93 11.97
N PRO A 58 21.09 -14.06 13.01
CA PRO A 58 19.84 -13.61 13.61
C PRO A 58 19.13 -12.61 12.70
N GLU A 59 18.77 -13.02 11.48
CA GLU A 59 18.11 -12.21 10.45
C GLU A 59 16.86 -12.91 9.95
N CYS A 60 15.83 -12.14 9.60
CA CYS A 60 14.62 -12.66 8.98
C CYS A 60 14.91 -13.05 7.52
N MET A 61 14.87 -14.36 7.24
CA MET A 61 15.09 -14.93 5.92
C MET A 61 13.80 -15.48 5.33
N LEU A 62 13.61 -15.30 4.04
CA LEU A 62 12.44 -15.80 3.32
C LEU A 62 12.34 -17.32 3.38
N ASP A 63 11.18 -17.87 3.70
CA ASP A 63 10.93 -19.32 3.86
C ASP A 63 11.11 -20.08 2.54
N THR A 64 10.75 -19.45 1.41
CA THR A 64 10.88 -20.02 0.05
C THR A 64 11.71 -19.09 -0.83
N PRO A 65 13.06 -19.13 -0.70
CA PRO A 65 13.93 -18.17 -1.38
C PRO A 65 14.10 -18.41 -2.88
N TYR A 66 13.80 -19.60 -3.38
CA TYR A 66 14.03 -19.97 -4.79
C TYR A 66 12.73 -19.96 -5.58
N CYS A 67 12.79 -19.51 -6.81
CA CYS A 67 11.65 -19.38 -7.71
C CYS A 67 12.02 -19.69 -9.16
N THR A 68 11.01 -19.95 -10.00
CA THR A 68 11.10 -20.00 -11.46
C THR A 68 10.20 -18.98 -12.12
N THR A 69 9.18 -18.55 -11.41
CA THR A 69 8.21 -17.53 -11.84
C THR A 69 7.79 -16.66 -10.63
N ASN A 70 7.19 -15.51 -10.89
CA ASN A 70 6.68 -14.65 -9.82
C ASN A 70 5.60 -15.34 -8.97
N SER A 71 4.86 -16.30 -9.51
CA SER A 71 3.85 -17.06 -8.76
C SER A 71 4.42 -17.99 -7.70
N ASP A 72 5.72 -18.28 -7.74
CA ASP A 72 6.39 -19.07 -6.73
C ASP A 72 6.76 -18.26 -5.48
N CYS A 73 6.67 -16.93 -5.59
CA CYS A 73 7.03 -15.98 -4.54
C CYS A 73 5.81 -15.53 -3.71
N PRO A 74 6.01 -15.17 -2.43
CA PRO A 74 4.97 -14.54 -1.63
C PRO A 74 4.48 -13.23 -2.27
N GLY A 75 3.27 -12.80 -1.96
CA GLY A 75 2.55 -11.72 -2.64
C GLY A 75 3.22 -10.33 -2.70
N SER A 76 4.30 -10.10 -1.97
CA SER A 76 5.08 -8.85 -2.03
C SER A 76 6.49 -9.06 -2.57
N HIS A 77 6.68 -10.13 -3.38
CA HIS A 77 7.99 -10.51 -3.92
C HIS A 77 7.88 -10.84 -5.40
N SER A 78 8.94 -10.55 -6.14
CA SER A 78 9.14 -11.00 -7.52
C SER A 78 10.25 -12.04 -7.62
N CYS A 79 10.20 -12.83 -8.68
CA CYS A 79 11.26 -13.79 -9.01
C CYS A 79 12.36 -13.07 -9.78
N SER A 80 13.45 -12.75 -9.09
CA SER A 80 14.62 -12.08 -9.69
C SER A 80 15.76 -13.07 -9.91
N CYS A 81 16.34 -13.05 -11.13
CA CYS A 81 17.42 -13.93 -11.52
C CYS A 81 18.74 -13.18 -11.60
N GLY A 82 19.75 -13.68 -10.86
CA GLY A 82 21.11 -13.14 -10.94
C GLY A 82 21.88 -13.64 -12.18
N ASP A 83 23.03 -13.04 -12.43
CA ASP A 83 23.93 -13.33 -13.58
C ASP A 83 24.37 -14.80 -13.71
N LEU A 84 24.33 -15.55 -12.61
CA LEU A 84 24.68 -16.97 -12.57
C LEU A 84 23.50 -17.92 -12.86
N GLY A 85 22.32 -17.36 -13.18
CA GLY A 85 21.12 -18.13 -13.52
C GLY A 85 20.36 -18.73 -12.32
N PHE A 86 20.72 -18.35 -11.10
CA PHE A 86 19.92 -18.65 -9.90
C PHE A 86 18.87 -17.56 -9.71
N CYS A 87 17.61 -17.97 -9.58
CA CYS A 87 16.49 -17.05 -9.34
C CYS A 87 16.00 -17.18 -7.91
N THR A 88 15.81 -16.03 -7.26
CA THR A 88 15.33 -15.95 -5.87
C THR A 88 14.16 -14.98 -5.78
N CYS A 89 13.27 -15.22 -4.82
CA CYS A 89 12.22 -14.26 -4.48
C CYS A 89 12.85 -13.05 -3.80
N ALA A 90 12.69 -11.89 -4.39
CA ALA A 90 13.11 -10.61 -3.85
C ALA A 90 11.89 -9.75 -3.49
N PRO A 91 11.87 -9.05 -2.34
CA PRO A 91 10.81 -8.10 -2.04
C PRO A 91 10.77 -7.01 -3.10
N ILE A 92 9.55 -6.63 -3.52
CA ILE A 92 9.33 -5.58 -4.51
C ILE A 92 9.08 -4.22 -3.84
N GLY A 93 9.40 -3.15 -4.54
CA GLY A 93 9.10 -1.79 -4.19
C GLY A 93 10.24 -0.99 -3.55
N ASP A 94 10.22 0.29 -3.85
CA ASP A 94 11.02 1.34 -3.22
C ASP A 94 10.13 2.35 -2.50
N PRO A 95 10.65 3.17 -1.57
CA PRO A 95 9.85 4.20 -0.91
C PRO A 95 9.26 5.18 -1.92
N ALA A 96 7.95 5.40 -1.86
CA ALA A 96 7.26 6.44 -2.60
C ALA A 96 6.56 7.40 -1.64
N LEU A 97 6.65 8.71 -1.90
CA LEU A 97 6.01 9.74 -1.09
C LEU A 97 4.64 10.07 -1.69
N ILE A 98 3.59 9.92 -0.90
CA ILE A 98 2.22 10.21 -1.30
C ILE A 98 1.70 11.37 -0.45
N LEU A 99 1.28 12.45 -1.08
CA LEU A 99 0.55 13.52 -0.41
C LEU A 99 -0.90 13.09 -0.22
N THR A 100 -1.42 13.18 0.99
CA THR A 100 -2.79 12.73 1.32
C THR A 100 -3.77 13.89 1.16
N ALA A 101 -4.84 13.66 0.40
CA ALA A 101 -5.93 14.63 0.27
C ALA A 101 -6.76 14.67 1.56
N PRO A 102 -7.09 15.85 2.09
CA PRO A 102 -8.04 15.97 3.21
C PRO A 102 -9.46 15.64 2.75
N VAL A 103 -10.33 15.30 3.70
CA VAL A 103 -11.72 14.87 3.42
C VAL A 103 -12.54 15.93 2.68
N GLU A 104 -12.21 17.20 2.83
CA GLU A 104 -12.86 18.34 2.15
C GLU A 104 -12.59 18.34 0.63
N GLN A 105 -11.58 17.59 0.17
CA GLN A 105 -11.25 17.42 -1.24
C GLN A 105 -11.78 16.11 -1.83
N PHE A 106 -12.50 15.32 -1.07
CA PHE A 106 -13.12 14.09 -1.54
C PHE A 106 -14.19 14.37 -2.59
N ARG A 107 -14.36 13.44 -3.53
CA ARG A 107 -15.30 13.55 -4.66
C ARG A 107 -16.11 12.27 -4.84
N ASN A 108 -17.25 12.40 -5.54
CA ASN A 108 -18.11 11.26 -5.87
C ASN A 108 -17.63 10.47 -7.09
N THR A 109 -16.72 11.06 -7.88
CA THR A 109 -16.24 10.42 -9.13
C THR A 109 -14.76 10.70 -9.33
N TYR A 110 -14.02 9.66 -9.68
CA TYR A 110 -12.62 9.73 -10.08
C TYR A 110 -12.37 8.96 -11.37
N VAL A 111 -11.41 9.43 -12.14
CA VAL A 111 -10.73 8.66 -13.18
C VAL A 111 -9.26 8.69 -12.85
N PHE A 112 -8.62 7.53 -12.79
CA PHE A 112 -7.21 7.39 -12.48
C PHE A 112 -6.56 6.33 -13.36
N LEU A 113 -5.23 6.30 -13.38
CA LEU A 113 -4.44 5.42 -14.23
C LEU A 113 -3.48 4.59 -13.40
N THR A 114 -3.46 3.28 -13.63
CA THR A 114 -2.37 2.39 -13.20
C THR A 114 -1.41 2.17 -14.35
N PRO A 115 -0.10 2.37 -14.17
CA PRO A 115 0.88 2.24 -15.26
C PRO A 115 1.05 0.78 -15.71
N ILE A 116 1.29 0.57 -17.00
CA ILE A 116 1.38 -0.77 -17.65
C ILE A 116 2.67 -1.54 -17.34
N ASN A 117 3.57 -1.04 -16.51
CA ASN A 117 4.88 -1.65 -16.26
C ASN A 117 5.10 -1.92 -14.78
N TYR A 118 4.04 -2.03 -14.00
CA TYR A 118 4.14 -2.40 -12.59
C TYR A 118 3.59 -3.80 -12.37
N LEU A 119 4.25 -4.56 -11.51
CA LEU A 119 3.89 -5.95 -11.23
C LEU A 119 2.56 -6.04 -10.44
N ASP A 120 2.39 -5.11 -9.51
CA ASP A 120 1.24 -5.05 -8.62
C ASP A 120 0.71 -3.63 -8.50
N ASP A 121 -0.55 -3.44 -8.87
CA ASP A 121 -1.28 -2.18 -8.75
C ASP A 121 -2.43 -2.28 -7.77
N TYR A 122 -2.60 -1.24 -6.99
CA TYR A 122 -3.61 -1.15 -5.94
C TYR A 122 -4.31 0.20 -5.94
N VAL A 123 -5.54 0.18 -5.43
CA VAL A 123 -6.29 1.38 -5.08
C VAL A 123 -6.83 1.28 -3.65
N ASN A 124 -6.59 2.33 -2.86
CA ASN A 124 -7.25 2.53 -1.58
C ASN A 124 -8.43 3.47 -1.79
N VAL A 125 -9.61 3.06 -1.36
CA VAL A 125 -10.83 3.86 -1.35
C VAL A 125 -11.21 4.13 0.09
N ILE A 126 -11.22 5.42 0.47
CA ILE A 126 -11.61 5.89 1.80
C ILE A 126 -13.03 6.42 1.68
N ALA A 127 -14.00 5.78 2.32
CA ALA A 127 -15.41 6.10 2.19
C ALA A 127 -16.04 6.40 3.55
N PRO A 128 -16.98 7.36 3.64
CA PRO A 128 -17.82 7.49 4.84
C PRO A 128 -18.70 6.25 4.98
N LYS A 129 -19.01 5.90 6.23
CA LYS A 129 -19.81 4.70 6.54
C LYS A 129 -21.18 4.73 5.86
N GLY A 130 -21.52 3.65 5.15
CA GLY A 130 -22.78 3.52 4.41
C GLY A 130 -22.76 4.06 2.98
N ALA A 131 -21.64 4.63 2.52
CA ALA A 131 -21.49 4.97 1.11
C ALA A 131 -21.40 3.71 0.24
N THR A 132 -22.08 3.72 -0.89
CA THR A 132 -21.92 2.70 -1.92
C THR A 132 -20.90 3.16 -2.95
N VAL A 133 -19.91 2.34 -3.23
CA VAL A 133 -18.81 2.66 -4.16
C VAL A 133 -18.75 1.61 -5.25
N LYS A 134 -18.48 2.06 -6.48
CA LYS A 134 -18.21 1.21 -7.64
C LYS A 134 -16.81 1.47 -8.16
N LEU A 135 -16.12 0.41 -8.52
CA LEU A 135 -14.89 0.42 -9.30
C LEU A 135 -15.20 -0.18 -10.68
N ASP A 136 -14.97 0.57 -11.75
CA ASP A 136 -15.19 0.15 -13.14
C ASP A 136 -16.62 -0.39 -13.41
N ASN A 137 -17.61 0.30 -12.85
CA ASN A 137 -19.04 -0.02 -12.84
C ASN A 137 -19.46 -1.21 -11.93
N GLU A 138 -18.52 -1.96 -11.36
CA GLU A 138 -18.81 -3.05 -10.45
C GLU A 138 -18.84 -2.57 -8.98
N PRO A 139 -19.85 -2.94 -8.19
CA PRO A 139 -19.93 -2.53 -6.80
C PRO A 139 -18.80 -3.17 -5.97
N ILE A 140 -18.11 -2.35 -5.17
CA ILE A 140 -17.18 -2.86 -4.17
C ILE A 140 -17.98 -3.47 -3.03
N SER A 141 -17.66 -4.71 -2.67
CA SER A 141 -18.34 -5.42 -1.59
C SER A 141 -18.10 -4.73 -0.23
N ASP A 142 -19.14 -4.63 0.59
CA ASP A 142 -19.04 -4.04 1.94
C ASP A 142 -18.01 -4.74 2.83
N VAL A 143 -17.77 -6.04 2.63
CA VAL A 143 -16.75 -6.79 3.40
C VAL A 143 -15.31 -6.41 3.08
N ALA A 144 -15.08 -5.70 1.96
CA ALA A 144 -13.77 -5.18 1.61
C ALA A 144 -13.41 -3.93 2.43
N PHE A 145 -14.41 -3.25 2.99
CA PHE A 145 -14.21 -2.05 3.80
C PHE A 145 -13.93 -2.41 5.26
N LYS A 146 -12.88 -1.81 5.81
CA LYS A 146 -12.50 -1.92 7.22
C LYS A 146 -12.63 -0.54 7.88
N ASP A 147 -13.32 -0.49 9.02
CA ASP A 147 -13.51 0.75 9.77
C ASP A 147 -12.16 1.35 10.22
N VAL A 148 -12.04 2.68 10.15
CA VAL A 148 -10.87 3.45 10.57
C VAL A 148 -11.25 4.35 11.75
N GLY A 149 -10.41 4.37 12.78
CA GLY A 149 -10.61 5.20 13.96
C GLY A 149 -11.93 4.90 14.68
N ASP A 150 -12.83 5.89 14.73
CA ASP A 150 -14.15 5.78 15.37
C ASP A 150 -15.22 5.12 14.47
N GLY A 151 -14.85 4.70 13.28
CA GLY A 151 -15.75 4.07 12.31
C GLY A 151 -16.60 5.05 11.50
N THR A 152 -16.34 6.35 11.55
CA THR A 152 -16.95 7.35 10.67
C THR A 152 -16.56 7.11 9.21
N TYR A 153 -15.32 6.67 8.99
CA TYR A 153 -14.79 6.28 7.69
C TYR A 153 -14.34 4.82 7.72
N SER A 154 -14.32 4.23 6.54
CA SER A 154 -13.78 2.91 6.28
C SER A 154 -12.88 2.93 5.04
N VAL A 155 -11.96 1.99 4.94
CA VAL A 155 -11.03 1.87 3.81
C VAL A 155 -11.15 0.50 3.18
N ALA A 156 -11.25 0.46 1.84
CA ALA A 156 -11.07 -0.73 1.02
C ALA A 156 -9.74 -0.64 0.29
N ARG A 157 -8.97 -1.74 0.31
CA ARG A 157 -7.72 -1.91 -0.44
C ARG A 157 -7.95 -2.97 -1.49
N LEU A 158 -7.83 -2.59 -2.74
CA LEU A 158 -8.18 -3.44 -3.87
C LEU A 158 -6.99 -3.55 -4.80
N LYS A 159 -6.66 -4.77 -5.22
CA LYS A 159 -5.76 -4.99 -6.35
C LYS A 159 -6.53 -4.69 -7.63
N VAL A 160 -5.89 -4.01 -8.57
CA VAL A 160 -6.46 -3.63 -9.86
C VAL A 160 -5.52 -4.03 -10.99
N ASP A 161 -6.04 -4.14 -12.21
CA ASP A 161 -5.25 -4.39 -13.40
C ASP A 161 -4.61 -3.08 -13.89
N ASP A 162 -3.72 -3.19 -14.88
CA ASP A 162 -3.15 -2.04 -15.58
C ASP A 162 -4.24 -1.27 -16.35
N GLY A 163 -4.12 0.07 -16.36
CA GLY A 163 -4.95 0.87 -17.24
C GLY A 163 -5.76 1.98 -16.59
N VAL A 164 -6.81 2.39 -17.26
CA VAL A 164 -7.68 3.46 -16.79
C VAL A 164 -8.82 2.89 -15.97
N HIS A 165 -8.97 3.38 -14.74
CA HIS A 165 -10.00 3.00 -13.81
C HIS A 165 -10.93 4.15 -13.46
N ARG A 166 -12.16 3.80 -13.06
CA ARG A 166 -13.18 4.76 -12.65
C ARG A 166 -13.77 4.37 -11.30
N ILE A 167 -13.81 5.32 -10.37
CA ILE A 167 -14.57 5.23 -9.13
C ILE A 167 -15.83 6.09 -9.26
N GLU A 168 -16.96 5.55 -8.83
CA GLU A 168 -18.23 6.26 -8.65
C GLU A 168 -18.80 5.92 -7.26
N ALA A 169 -19.21 6.94 -6.52
CA ALA A 169 -19.71 6.78 -5.16
C ALA A 169 -20.95 7.64 -4.88
N THR A 170 -21.80 7.18 -3.97
CA THR A 170 -23.00 7.93 -3.53
C THR A 170 -22.67 9.13 -2.65
N GLU A 171 -21.56 9.06 -1.93
CA GLU A 171 -21.01 10.10 -1.07
C GLU A 171 -19.57 10.42 -1.50
N PRO A 172 -19.02 11.60 -1.15
CA PRO A 172 -17.61 11.90 -1.44
C PRO A 172 -16.66 10.91 -0.79
N VAL A 173 -15.73 10.36 -1.58
CA VAL A 173 -14.71 9.39 -1.15
C VAL A 173 -13.31 9.88 -1.50
N GLY A 174 -12.30 9.42 -0.75
CA GLY A 174 -10.89 9.62 -1.10
C GLY A 174 -10.36 8.42 -1.88
N VAL A 175 -9.47 8.67 -2.84
CA VAL A 175 -8.88 7.62 -3.68
C VAL A 175 -7.38 7.83 -3.75
N ILE A 176 -6.61 6.76 -3.47
CA ILE A 176 -5.15 6.72 -3.59
C ILE A 176 -4.80 5.52 -4.46
N ALA A 177 -4.12 5.76 -5.58
CA ALA A 177 -3.57 4.71 -6.43
C ALA A 177 -2.08 4.54 -6.13
N TYR A 178 -1.60 3.30 -6.09
CA TYR A 178 -0.20 2.98 -5.87
C TYR A 178 0.15 1.61 -6.45
N GLY A 179 1.43 1.39 -6.69
CA GLY A 179 1.90 0.12 -7.21
C GLY A 179 3.36 -0.12 -6.92
N TYR A 180 3.76 -1.38 -7.11
CA TYR A 180 5.08 -1.89 -6.82
C TYR A 180 5.62 -2.70 -8.00
N ASP A 181 6.93 -2.58 -8.22
CA ASP A 181 7.71 -3.45 -9.08
C ASP A 181 9.12 -3.60 -8.51
N ASP A 182 10.00 -4.32 -9.19
CA ASP A 182 11.40 -4.49 -8.79
C ASP A 182 12.06 -3.12 -8.62
N ASP A 183 12.55 -2.84 -7.41
CA ASP A 183 13.25 -1.60 -7.05
C ASP A 183 12.52 -0.30 -7.43
N VAL A 184 11.19 -0.33 -7.53
CA VAL A 184 10.39 0.87 -7.84
C VAL A 184 8.99 0.80 -7.25
N SER A 185 8.46 1.96 -6.85
CA SER A 185 7.06 2.14 -6.46
C SER A 185 6.53 3.47 -6.95
N TYR A 186 5.24 3.56 -7.11
CA TYR A 186 4.54 4.84 -7.28
C TYR A 186 3.39 4.95 -6.30
N GLY A 187 2.95 6.17 -6.06
CA GLY A 187 1.71 6.43 -5.35
C GLY A 187 1.27 7.88 -5.50
N TYR A 188 -0.03 8.07 -5.65
CA TYR A 188 -0.61 9.40 -5.78
C TYR A 188 -2.09 9.42 -5.36
N PRO A 189 -2.59 10.52 -4.79
CA PRO A 189 -4.01 10.72 -4.59
C PRO A 189 -4.67 11.06 -5.93
N ALA A 190 -5.76 10.37 -6.27
CA ALA A 190 -6.52 10.70 -7.45
C ALA A 190 -7.26 12.04 -7.27
N GLY A 191 -7.36 12.83 -8.35
CA GLY A 191 -8.25 13.98 -8.42
C GLY A 191 -7.87 15.19 -7.57
N LEU A 192 -6.60 15.39 -7.23
CA LEU A 192 -6.13 16.66 -6.68
C LEU A 192 -6.33 17.77 -7.72
N SER A 193 -6.95 18.85 -7.33
CA SER A 193 -7.17 20.03 -8.17
C SER A 193 -6.85 21.30 -7.39
#